data_f3439060dd75339ed54d1b0ec76fd50d
#
_entry.id   f3439060dd75339ed54d1b0ec76fd50d
#
_cell.length_a   1.000
_cell.length_b   1.000
_cell.length_c   1.000
_cell.angle_alpha   90.00
_cell.angle_beta   90.00
_cell.angle_gamma   90.00
#
_symmetry.space_group_name_H-M   'P 1'
#
loop_
_entity.id
_entity.type
_entity.pdbx_description
1 polymer ?
#
loop_
_entity_poly.entity_id
_entity_poly.type
_entity_poly.pdbx_seq_one_letter_code
_entity_poly.pdbx_strand_id
1 'polypeptide(L)'
;MGSVVGINAYRVNRDSLKKHFVEGRYQLHETAHFLVGSHSEASTIVAHWFAPEAIDADLGHYFMEELKPLGMLEQPQNFGDVFGAVVGSLFPQDPHRAWRLFGVNTLQRYHHLLAAPNYSPHCDSPVDVFTTLYRRVCELHVGESLLDAGCSFGLLPLVIAERVPILTKVVGVDIETDPFTVTRAIAQERHLKSVQFVQADLLANDVNKLGLFDTVTALHVLEHFTEEEMYQVLTHLLQVTSRRLIIAVPYEPGEPETTYGHKQLFSSDKLEAVGQWCIDRLGGGSIASEDCVGGLLVVDRYAP
;
A
#
# COMPACT_ATOMS: atom_id res chain seq x y z
N MET A 1 -4.49 12.21 28.73
CA MET A 1 -3.51 11.15 28.46
C MET A 1 -4.25 9.83 28.58
N GLY A 2 -4.87 9.38 27.50
CA GLY A 2 -5.48 8.04 27.43
C GLY A 2 -4.35 7.02 27.29
N SER A 3 -4.30 6.03 28.17
CA SER A 3 -3.40 4.90 28.02
C SER A 3 -3.69 4.21 26.69
N VAL A 4 -2.68 4.03 25.86
CA VAL A 4 -2.78 3.17 24.66
C VAL A 4 -3.14 1.79 25.17
N VAL A 5 -4.40 1.42 25.00
CA VAL A 5 -4.87 0.06 25.27
C VAL A 5 -4.29 -0.82 24.17
N GLY A 6 -3.35 -1.69 24.48
CA GLY A 6 -2.71 -2.56 23.50
C GLY A 6 -3.73 -3.46 22.79
N ILE A 7 -3.49 -3.76 21.52
CA ILE A 7 -4.28 -4.70 20.74
C ILE A 7 -3.58 -6.05 20.76
N ASN A 8 -4.31 -7.10 21.16
CA ASN A 8 -3.83 -8.46 21.11
C ASN A 8 -4.64 -9.26 20.10
N ALA A 9 -4.00 -9.81 19.07
CA ALA A 9 -4.68 -10.65 18.10
C ALA A 9 -4.33 -12.14 18.29
N TYR A 10 -5.33 -12.99 18.03
CA TYR A 10 -5.20 -14.44 18.15
C TYR A 10 -5.88 -15.12 16.96
N ARG A 11 -5.15 -16.01 16.30
CA ARG A 11 -5.76 -16.94 15.37
C ARG A 11 -6.40 -18.08 16.15
N VAL A 12 -7.68 -18.34 15.92
CA VAL A 12 -8.44 -19.36 16.64
C VAL A 12 -9.25 -20.24 15.68
N ASN A 13 -9.62 -21.42 16.13
CA ASN A 13 -10.66 -22.18 15.45
C ASN A 13 -12.02 -21.62 15.91
N ARG A 14 -12.89 -21.25 14.96
CA ARG A 14 -14.21 -20.66 15.24
C ARG A 14 -15.04 -21.50 16.22
N ASP A 15 -14.95 -22.82 16.13
CA ASP A 15 -15.71 -23.74 16.99
C ASP A 15 -15.19 -23.75 18.44
N SER A 16 -13.98 -23.26 18.68
CA SER A 16 -13.35 -23.23 20.03
C SER A 16 -13.43 -21.87 20.73
N LEU A 17 -13.95 -20.85 20.06
CA LEU A 17 -13.94 -19.42 20.47
C LEU A 17 -14.51 -19.15 21.86
N LYS A 18 -15.62 -19.79 22.21
CA LYS A 18 -16.34 -19.56 23.50
C LYS A 18 -15.53 -19.92 24.76
N LYS A 19 -14.43 -20.66 24.61
CA LYS A 19 -13.56 -21.06 25.71
C LYS A 19 -12.45 -20.09 26.05
N HIS A 20 -12.12 -19.15 25.13
CA HIS A 20 -10.99 -18.23 25.30
C HIS A 20 -11.38 -16.90 25.95
N PHE A 21 -12.66 -16.54 25.92
CA PHE A 21 -13.16 -15.33 26.55
C PHE A 21 -13.77 -15.68 27.91
N VAL A 22 -13.22 -15.10 28.96
CA VAL A 22 -13.78 -15.25 30.33
C VAL A 22 -15.11 -14.48 30.33
N GLU A 23 -16.21 -15.23 30.49
CA GLU A 23 -17.56 -14.68 30.56
C GLU A 23 -17.63 -13.51 31.57
N GLY A 24 -18.20 -12.39 31.13
CA GLY A 24 -18.50 -11.21 31.94
C GLY A 24 -17.40 -10.15 32.04
N ARG A 25 -16.21 -10.32 31.44
CA ARG A 25 -15.15 -9.30 31.44
C ARG A 25 -15.07 -8.47 30.17
N TYR A 26 -15.55 -8.98 29.04
CA TYR A 26 -15.48 -8.33 27.74
C TYR A 26 -16.85 -8.15 27.12
N GLN A 27 -17.06 -6.99 26.49
CA GLN A 27 -18.15 -6.83 25.52
C GLN A 27 -17.68 -7.50 24.23
N LEU A 28 -18.44 -8.48 23.73
CA LEU A 28 -18.08 -9.28 22.58
C LEU A 28 -18.89 -8.86 21.36
N HIS A 29 -18.20 -8.65 20.23
CA HIS A 29 -18.78 -8.40 18.92
C HIS A 29 -18.24 -9.42 17.92
N GLU A 30 -19.13 -10.27 17.39
CA GLU A 30 -18.77 -11.26 16.36
C GLU A 30 -19.14 -10.71 14.99
N THR A 31 -18.22 -10.82 14.02
CA THR A 31 -18.41 -10.47 12.62
C THR A 31 -18.19 -11.70 11.73
N ALA A 32 -18.10 -11.52 10.41
CA ALA A 32 -17.87 -12.65 9.51
C ALA A 32 -16.50 -13.33 9.74
N HIS A 33 -15.45 -12.52 10.04
CA HIS A 33 -14.08 -13.01 10.15
C HIS A 33 -13.42 -12.78 11.50
N PHE A 34 -14.08 -12.02 12.41
CA PHE A 34 -13.49 -11.63 13.70
C PHE A 34 -14.44 -11.83 14.87
N LEU A 35 -13.87 -12.04 16.03
CA LEU A 35 -14.51 -11.82 17.32
C LEU A 35 -13.68 -10.77 18.07
N VAL A 36 -14.30 -9.64 18.35
CA VAL A 36 -13.68 -8.53 19.09
C VAL A 36 -14.17 -8.56 20.53
N GLY A 37 -13.23 -8.58 21.47
CA GLY A 37 -13.51 -8.41 22.89
C GLY A 37 -12.97 -7.05 23.35
N SER A 38 -13.85 -6.13 23.73
CA SER A 38 -13.50 -4.83 24.30
C SER A 38 -13.75 -4.78 25.80
N HIS A 39 -12.85 -4.10 26.54
CA HIS A 39 -12.97 -3.87 27.97
C HIS A 39 -12.47 -2.46 28.29
N SER A 40 -13.16 -1.75 29.18
CA SER A 40 -12.86 -0.35 29.51
C SER A 40 -11.47 -0.11 30.13
N GLU A 41 -10.86 -1.12 30.71
CA GLU A 41 -9.59 -1.02 31.43
C GLU A 41 -8.54 -2.06 30.98
N ALA A 42 -8.82 -2.82 29.91
CA ALA A 42 -7.92 -3.85 29.41
C ALA A 42 -7.67 -3.71 27.90
N SER A 43 -6.66 -4.43 27.42
CA SER A 43 -6.35 -4.51 25.99
C SER A 43 -7.54 -5.04 25.19
N THR A 44 -7.78 -4.46 24.02
CA THR A 44 -8.73 -5.01 23.06
C THR A 44 -8.19 -6.32 22.50
N ILE A 45 -9.03 -7.33 22.45
CA ILE A 45 -8.71 -8.65 21.91
C ILE A 45 -9.38 -8.79 20.55
N VAL A 46 -8.61 -9.18 19.54
CA VAL A 46 -9.10 -9.48 18.20
C VAL A 46 -8.81 -10.95 17.91
N ALA A 47 -9.81 -11.79 17.97
CA ALA A 47 -9.68 -13.17 17.49
C ALA A 47 -10.14 -13.25 16.03
N HIS A 48 -9.45 -14.05 15.23
CA HIS A 48 -9.80 -14.27 13.83
C HIS A 48 -9.62 -15.73 13.44
N TRP A 49 -10.26 -16.14 12.36
CA TRP A 49 -10.20 -17.52 11.87
C TRP A 49 -9.74 -17.65 10.42
N PHE A 50 -9.02 -16.65 9.90
CA PHE A 50 -8.39 -16.78 8.60
C PHE A 50 -7.44 -17.98 8.53
N ALA A 51 -7.50 -18.72 7.43
CA ALA A 51 -6.43 -19.65 7.10
C ALA A 51 -5.14 -18.88 6.81
N PRO A 52 -3.95 -19.42 7.13
CA PRO A 52 -2.68 -18.71 6.86
C PRO A 52 -2.54 -18.28 5.40
N GLU A 53 -3.03 -19.10 4.49
CA GLU A 53 -2.98 -18.87 3.04
C GLU A 53 -3.94 -17.78 2.55
N ALA A 54 -4.91 -17.38 3.38
CA ALA A 54 -5.88 -16.31 3.10
C ALA A 54 -5.46 -14.96 3.67
N ILE A 55 -4.34 -14.87 4.37
CA ILE A 55 -3.80 -13.61 4.88
C ILE A 55 -2.95 -12.96 3.80
N ASP A 56 -3.54 -11.98 3.13
CA ASP A 56 -2.93 -11.15 2.07
C ASP A 56 -3.37 -9.68 2.22
N ALA A 57 -3.11 -8.84 1.24
CA ALA A 57 -3.41 -7.41 1.31
C ALA A 57 -4.92 -7.10 1.39
N ASP A 58 -5.81 -8.03 1.03
CA ASP A 58 -7.26 -7.87 1.23
C ASP A 58 -7.68 -7.91 2.71
N LEU A 59 -6.77 -8.24 3.63
CA LEU A 59 -7.00 -8.10 5.06
C LEU A 59 -7.46 -6.67 5.42
N GLY A 60 -6.93 -5.65 4.72
CA GLY A 60 -7.36 -4.27 4.87
C GLY A 60 -8.84 -4.04 4.55
N HIS A 61 -9.36 -4.68 3.51
CA HIS A 61 -10.78 -4.63 3.18
C HIS A 61 -11.66 -5.16 4.32
N TYR A 62 -11.33 -6.33 4.86
CA TYR A 62 -12.08 -6.89 5.99
C TYR A 62 -12.05 -6.00 7.24
N PHE A 63 -10.96 -5.28 7.47
CA PHE A 63 -10.88 -4.31 8.56
C PHE A 63 -11.82 -3.12 8.36
N MET A 64 -11.88 -2.59 7.15
CA MET A 64 -12.78 -1.48 6.84
C MET A 64 -14.26 -1.90 6.96
N GLU A 65 -14.62 -3.07 6.49
CA GLU A 65 -15.99 -3.59 6.52
C GLU A 65 -16.44 -4.03 7.91
N GLU A 66 -15.55 -4.64 8.69
CA GLU A 66 -15.95 -5.36 9.89
C GLU A 66 -15.46 -4.72 11.20
N LEU A 67 -14.30 -4.06 11.21
CA LEU A 67 -13.71 -3.49 12.43
C LEU A 67 -13.91 -1.98 12.53
N LYS A 68 -13.92 -1.27 11.42
CA LYS A 68 -14.19 0.19 11.40
C LYS A 68 -15.56 0.54 11.97
N PRO A 69 -16.67 -0.16 11.62
CA PRO A 69 -18.00 0.11 12.22
C PRO A 69 -18.05 -0.13 13.74
N LEU A 70 -17.10 -0.88 14.29
CA LEU A 70 -16.96 -1.12 15.74
C LEU A 70 -16.12 -0.03 16.44
N GLY A 71 -15.70 1.03 15.74
CA GLY A 71 -14.88 2.11 16.28
C GLY A 71 -13.41 1.73 16.53
N MET A 72 -12.93 0.62 15.96
CA MET A 72 -11.57 0.15 16.21
C MET A 72 -10.48 0.88 15.41
N LEU A 73 -10.86 1.58 14.36
CA LEU A 73 -9.95 2.20 13.39
C LEU A 73 -10.09 3.74 13.35
N GLU A 74 -10.43 4.37 14.49
CA GLU A 74 -10.68 5.82 14.56
C GLU A 74 -9.41 6.67 14.35
N GLN A 75 -8.24 6.09 14.56
CA GLN A 75 -6.95 6.75 14.37
C GLN A 75 -6.10 5.96 13.37
N PRO A 76 -5.31 6.60 12.50
CA PRO A 76 -4.50 5.90 11.49
C PRO A 76 -3.57 4.83 12.08
N GLN A 77 -2.95 5.09 13.24
CA GLN A 77 -2.11 4.11 13.90
C GLN A 77 -2.85 2.84 14.31
N ASN A 78 -4.16 2.92 14.61
CA ASN A 78 -4.95 1.76 15.01
C ASN A 78 -5.08 0.75 13.87
N PHE A 79 -5.16 1.22 12.62
CA PHE A 79 -5.16 0.34 11.45
C PHE A 79 -3.87 -0.48 11.37
N GLY A 80 -2.71 0.19 11.46
CA GLY A 80 -1.40 -0.48 11.45
C GLY A 80 -1.22 -1.45 12.61
N ASP A 81 -1.65 -1.06 13.82
CA ASP A 81 -1.56 -1.90 15.03
C ASP A 81 -2.41 -3.17 14.91
N VAL A 82 -3.66 -3.04 14.44
CA VAL A 82 -4.55 -4.21 14.20
C VAL A 82 -3.99 -5.10 13.12
N PHE A 83 -3.52 -4.49 12.02
CA PHE A 83 -2.96 -5.21 10.88
C PHE A 83 -1.73 -6.03 11.31
N GLY A 84 -0.78 -5.39 11.99
CA GLY A 84 0.42 -6.03 12.50
C GLY A 84 0.11 -7.13 13.51
N ALA A 85 -0.86 -6.91 14.41
CA ALA A 85 -1.28 -7.90 15.39
C ALA A 85 -1.91 -9.13 14.73
N VAL A 86 -2.80 -8.94 13.74
CA VAL A 86 -3.47 -10.06 13.03
C VAL A 86 -2.46 -10.85 12.20
N VAL A 87 -1.60 -10.19 11.41
CA VAL A 87 -0.53 -10.88 10.68
C VAL A 87 0.41 -11.62 11.64
N GLY A 88 0.89 -10.94 12.69
CA GLY A 88 1.80 -11.51 13.69
C GLY A 88 1.23 -12.72 14.42
N SER A 89 -0.10 -12.79 14.60
CA SER A 89 -0.78 -13.91 15.28
C SER A 89 -0.65 -15.26 14.55
N LEU A 90 -0.28 -15.23 13.25
CA LEU A 90 -0.04 -16.47 12.49
C LEU A 90 1.16 -17.26 13.05
N PHE A 91 2.20 -16.55 13.47
CA PHE A 91 3.40 -17.11 14.09
C PHE A 91 3.86 -16.20 15.23
N PRO A 92 3.24 -16.29 16.43
CA PRO A 92 3.50 -15.35 17.54
C PRO A 92 4.96 -15.34 18.02
N GLN A 93 5.71 -16.41 17.77
CA GLN A 93 7.13 -16.53 18.14
C GLN A 93 8.10 -16.15 16.98
N ASP A 94 7.54 -15.90 15.79
CA ASP A 94 8.32 -15.57 14.58
C ASP A 94 7.57 -14.56 13.69
N PRO A 95 7.54 -13.27 14.09
CA PRO A 95 6.87 -12.23 13.31
C PRO A 95 7.42 -12.10 11.88
N HIS A 96 8.73 -12.33 11.69
CA HIS A 96 9.34 -12.28 10.36
C HIS A 96 8.73 -13.33 9.42
N ARG A 97 8.50 -14.54 9.90
CA ARG A 97 7.83 -15.60 9.16
C ARG A 97 6.38 -15.24 8.83
N ALA A 98 5.67 -14.59 9.76
CA ALA A 98 4.30 -14.14 9.54
C ALA A 98 4.22 -13.12 8.40
N TRP A 99 5.03 -12.07 8.45
CA TRP A 99 5.10 -11.05 7.44
C TRP A 99 5.60 -11.59 6.08
N ARG A 100 6.54 -12.54 6.10
CA ARG A 100 6.99 -13.19 4.87
C ARG A 100 5.84 -13.97 4.22
N LEU A 101 5.04 -14.70 4.99
CA LEU A 101 3.88 -15.41 4.46
C LEU A 101 2.87 -14.43 3.86
N PHE A 102 2.54 -13.35 4.58
CA PHE A 102 1.70 -12.27 4.05
C PHE A 102 2.19 -11.75 2.70
N GLY A 103 3.47 -11.39 2.59
CA GLY A 103 4.05 -10.87 1.35
C GLY A 103 4.01 -11.89 0.21
N VAL A 104 4.31 -13.16 0.50
CA VAL A 104 4.26 -14.24 -0.50
C VAL A 104 2.83 -14.49 -0.99
N ASN A 105 1.85 -14.56 -0.07
CA ASN A 105 0.44 -14.74 -0.43
C ASN A 105 -0.06 -13.60 -1.32
N THR A 106 0.25 -12.35 -0.93
CA THR A 106 -0.16 -11.16 -1.69
C THR A 106 0.47 -11.17 -3.09
N LEU A 107 1.76 -11.47 -3.20
CA LEU A 107 2.43 -11.57 -4.51
C LEU A 107 1.83 -12.68 -5.39
N GLN A 108 1.56 -13.85 -4.82
CA GLN A 108 0.93 -14.96 -5.56
C GLN A 108 -0.43 -14.53 -6.09
N ARG A 109 -1.20 -13.81 -5.29
CA ARG A 109 -2.51 -13.31 -5.70
C ARG A 109 -2.39 -12.28 -6.83
N TYR A 110 -1.48 -11.30 -6.73
CA TYR A 110 -1.20 -10.37 -7.82
C TYR A 110 -0.80 -11.09 -9.12
N HIS A 111 0.10 -12.06 -9.05
CA HIS A 111 0.50 -12.81 -10.23
C HIS A 111 -0.66 -13.57 -10.87
N HIS A 112 -1.51 -14.20 -10.05
CA HIS A 112 -2.71 -14.90 -10.54
C HIS A 112 -3.66 -13.94 -11.26
N LEU A 113 -3.99 -12.80 -10.65
CA LEU A 113 -4.90 -11.81 -11.21
C LEU A 113 -4.32 -11.10 -12.44
N LEU A 114 -3.04 -10.77 -12.42
CA LEU A 114 -2.33 -10.16 -13.56
C LEU A 114 -2.20 -11.12 -14.76
N ALA A 115 -2.26 -12.43 -14.53
CA ALA A 115 -2.25 -13.43 -15.61
C ALA A 115 -3.66 -13.68 -16.20
N ALA A 116 -4.73 -13.26 -15.53
CA ALA A 116 -6.10 -13.48 -15.97
C ALA A 116 -6.44 -12.56 -17.17
N PRO A 117 -6.80 -13.11 -18.37
CA PRO A 117 -7.00 -12.31 -19.57
C PRO A 117 -8.25 -11.42 -19.53
N ASN A 118 -9.27 -11.81 -18.74
CA ASN A 118 -10.55 -11.10 -18.64
C ASN A 118 -10.80 -10.62 -17.19
N TYR A 119 -9.75 -10.22 -16.51
CA TYR A 119 -9.87 -9.72 -15.16
C TYR A 119 -10.68 -8.41 -15.14
N SER A 120 -11.77 -8.41 -14.39
CA SER A 120 -12.56 -7.22 -14.08
C SER A 120 -12.38 -6.89 -12.61
N PRO A 121 -11.80 -5.74 -12.28
CA PRO A 121 -11.53 -5.39 -10.88
C PRO A 121 -12.84 -5.18 -10.10
N HIS A 122 -12.85 -5.63 -8.85
CA HIS A 122 -13.82 -5.21 -7.85
C HIS A 122 -13.18 -4.07 -7.06
N CYS A 123 -13.69 -2.84 -7.24
CA CYS A 123 -13.06 -1.62 -6.68
C CYS A 123 -12.99 -1.58 -5.16
N ASP A 124 -13.62 -2.53 -4.46
CA ASP A 124 -13.68 -2.56 -2.99
C ASP A 124 -12.50 -3.34 -2.36
N SER A 125 -11.73 -4.07 -3.15
CA SER A 125 -10.59 -4.88 -2.70
C SER A 125 -9.26 -4.16 -2.94
N PRO A 126 -8.42 -3.93 -1.93
CA PRO A 126 -7.08 -3.39 -2.11
C PRO A 126 -6.24 -4.18 -3.11
N VAL A 127 -6.33 -5.52 -3.11
CA VAL A 127 -5.64 -6.36 -4.08
C VAL A 127 -6.12 -6.08 -5.50
N ASP A 128 -7.40 -5.89 -5.71
CA ASP A 128 -7.97 -5.60 -7.03
C ASP A 128 -7.58 -4.22 -7.53
N VAL A 129 -7.63 -3.21 -6.65
CA VAL A 129 -7.16 -1.84 -6.94
C VAL A 129 -5.70 -1.87 -7.38
N PHE A 130 -4.82 -2.42 -6.55
CA PHE A 130 -3.39 -2.44 -6.87
C PHE A 130 -3.03 -3.39 -8.02
N THR A 131 -3.78 -4.49 -8.24
CA THR A 131 -3.62 -5.32 -9.46
C THR A 131 -3.85 -4.49 -10.71
N THR A 132 -4.90 -3.67 -10.71
CA THR A 132 -5.22 -2.81 -11.85
C THR A 132 -4.13 -1.77 -12.09
N LEU A 133 -3.69 -1.09 -11.03
CA LEU A 133 -2.61 -0.10 -11.11
C LEU A 133 -1.28 -0.75 -11.57
N TYR A 134 -0.92 -1.91 -11.03
CA TYR A 134 0.32 -2.60 -11.42
C TYR A 134 0.29 -3.05 -12.88
N ARG A 135 -0.88 -3.50 -13.38
CA ARG A 135 -1.07 -3.78 -14.81
C ARG A 135 -0.81 -2.54 -15.64
N ARG A 136 -1.41 -1.39 -15.28
CA ARG A 136 -1.20 -0.14 -15.99
C ARG A 136 0.27 0.33 -15.95
N VAL A 137 0.94 0.19 -14.80
CA VAL A 137 2.37 0.50 -14.71
C VAL A 137 3.20 -0.41 -15.63
N CYS A 138 2.91 -1.72 -15.68
CA CYS A 138 3.58 -2.63 -16.62
C CYS A 138 3.37 -2.26 -18.10
N GLU A 139 2.19 -1.73 -18.46
CA GLU A 139 1.87 -1.29 -19.82
C GLU A 139 2.47 0.09 -20.15
N LEU A 140 2.53 0.96 -19.16
CA LEU A 140 2.90 2.36 -19.34
C LEU A 140 4.40 2.65 -19.09
N HIS A 141 5.13 1.75 -18.40
CA HIS A 141 6.55 2.01 -18.13
C HIS A 141 7.35 2.26 -19.42
N VAL A 142 8.41 3.05 -19.31
CA VAL A 142 9.36 3.31 -20.40
C VAL A 142 10.79 3.15 -19.88
N GLY A 143 11.70 2.72 -20.76
CA GLY A 143 13.12 2.57 -20.44
C GLY A 143 13.44 1.36 -19.59
N GLU A 144 14.62 1.39 -18.95
CA GLU A 144 15.22 0.26 -18.27
C GLU A 144 15.35 0.45 -16.74
N SER A 145 14.90 1.60 -16.24
CA SER A 145 14.97 1.93 -14.81
C SER A 145 13.64 2.46 -14.28
N LEU A 146 13.24 1.98 -13.09
CA LEU A 146 12.02 2.40 -12.41
C LEU A 146 12.28 2.72 -10.95
N LEU A 147 11.75 3.86 -10.50
CA LEU A 147 11.63 4.25 -9.09
C LEU A 147 10.17 4.17 -8.67
N ASP A 148 9.87 3.43 -7.61
CA ASP A 148 8.56 3.41 -6.95
C ASP A 148 8.64 4.22 -5.66
N ALA A 149 8.04 5.41 -5.67
CA ALA A 149 8.06 6.37 -4.57
C ALA A 149 6.87 6.13 -3.63
N GLY A 150 7.13 5.91 -2.34
CA GLY A 150 6.11 5.47 -1.38
C GLY A 150 5.72 4.01 -1.60
N CYS A 151 6.70 3.13 -1.72
CA CYS A 151 6.46 1.73 -2.12
C CYS A 151 5.85 0.85 -1.02
N SER A 152 5.68 1.37 0.20
CA SER A 152 5.13 0.64 1.35
C SER A 152 5.83 -0.73 1.52
N PHE A 153 5.11 -1.83 1.42
CA PHE A 153 5.66 -3.19 1.51
C PHE A 153 6.58 -3.57 0.32
N GLY A 154 6.66 -2.75 -0.72
CA GLY A 154 7.52 -2.99 -1.89
C GLY A 154 6.99 -4.03 -2.88
N LEU A 155 5.67 -4.19 -2.98
CA LEU A 155 5.06 -5.20 -3.85
C LEU A 155 5.15 -4.85 -5.33
N LEU A 156 4.96 -3.58 -5.72
CA LEU A 156 5.15 -3.17 -7.12
C LEU A 156 6.57 -3.43 -7.62
N PRO A 157 7.64 -3.03 -6.92
CA PRO A 157 9.01 -3.35 -7.31
C PRO A 157 9.25 -4.83 -7.59
N LEU A 158 8.68 -5.73 -6.76
CA LEU A 158 8.81 -7.18 -6.97
C LEU A 158 8.04 -7.63 -8.22
N VAL A 159 6.78 -7.23 -8.33
CA VAL A 159 5.90 -7.60 -9.45
C VAL A 159 6.47 -7.13 -10.77
N ILE A 160 6.90 -5.86 -10.87
CA ILE A 160 7.34 -5.30 -12.14
C ILE A 160 8.70 -5.87 -12.59
N ALA A 161 9.60 -6.16 -11.65
CA ALA A 161 10.87 -6.79 -11.97
C ALA A 161 10.72 -8.21 -12.55
N GLU A 162 9.67 -8.94 -12.14
CA GLU A 162 9.36 -10.26 -12.69
C GLU A 162 8.64 -10.18 -14.03
N ARG A 163 7.82 -9.16 -14.26
CA ARG A 163 6.98 -9.06 -15.45
C ARG A 163 7.59 -8.27 -16.59
N VAL A 164 8.57 -7.41 -16.29
CA VAL A 164 9.20 -6.50 -17.24
C VAL A 164 10.71 -6.75 -17.29
N PRO A 165 11.16 -7.79 -18.03
CA PRO A 165 12.56 -8.22 -18.02
C PRO A 165 13.58 -7.19 -18.51
N ILE A 166 13.14 -6.15 -19.21
CA ILE A 166 14.03 -5.07 -19.68
C ILE A 166 14.50 -4.17 -18.53
N LEU A 167 13.82 -4.19 -17.37
CA LEU A 167 14.19 -3.37 -16.23
C LEU A 167 15.47 -3.92 -15.56
N THR A 168 16.52 -3.17 -15.68
CA THR A 168 17.85 -3.50 -15.09
C THR A 168 18.05 -2.86 -13.72
N LYS A 169 17.24 -1.81 -13.39
CA LYS A 169 17.25 -1.10 -12.10
C LYS A 169 15.84 -0.80 -11.66
N VAL A 170 15.41 -1.40 -10.55
CA VAL A 170 14.11 -1.15 -9.90
C VAL A 170 14.38 -0.77 -8.44
N VAL A 171 13.95 0.41 -8.03
CA VAL A 171 14.17 0.89 -6.66
C VAL A 171 12.83 1.24 -6.04
N GLY A 172 12.50 0.60 -4.92
CA GLY A 172 11.39 1.02 -4.06
C GLY A 172 11.91 1.92 -2.94
N VAL A 173 11.24 3.04 -2.71
CA VAL A 173 11.56 3.93 -1.59
C VAL A 173 10.35 4.19 -0.72
N ASP A 174 10.59 4.23 0.59
CA ASP A 174 9.60 4.60 1.59
C ASP A 174 10.30 5.21 2.81
N ILE A 175 9.56 5.97 3.61
CA ILE A 175 10.04 6.49 4.89
C ILE A 175 10.07 5.36 5.93
N GLU A 176 9.09 4.44 5.86
CA GLU A 176 8.98 3.26 6.72
C GLU A 176 9.80 2.10 6.15
N THR A 177 10.68 1.53 6.97
CA THR A 177 11.63 0.49 6.50
C THR A 177 11.38 -0.90 7.10
N ASP A 178 10.49 -1.01 8.05
CA ASP A 178 10.20 -2.28 8.73
C ASP A 178 9.86 -3.42 7.74
N PRO A 179 9.07 -3.18 6.67
CA PRO A 179 8.78 -4.22 5.68
C PRO A 179 9.99 -4.64 4.84
N PHE A 180 11.01 -3.77 4.69
CA PHE A 180 12.11 -3.99 3.75
C PHE A 180 12.97 -5.22 4.06
N THR A 181 13.08 -5.61 5.33
CA THR A 181 13.80 -6.84 5.70
C THR A 181 13.15 -8.06 5.08
N VAL A 182 11.82 -8.14 5.16
CA VAL A 182 11.03 -9.23 4.58
C VAL A 182 11.05 -9.17 3.06
N THR A 183 10.84 -8.00 2.48
CA THR A 183 10.74 -7.82 1.04
C THR A 183 12.07 -8.09 0.33
N ARG A 184 13.21 -7.69 0.94
CA ARG A 184 14.54 -8.06 0.46
C ARG A 184 14.79 -9.57 0.48
N ALA A 185 14.31 -10.27 1.51
CA ALA A 185 14.40 -11.74 1.57
C ALA A 185 13.59 -12.38 0.44
N ILE A 186 12.37 -11.90 0.18
CA ILE A 186 11.54 -12.37 -0.94
C ILE A 186 12.22 -12.09 -2.29
N ALA A 187 12.78 -10.88 -2.50
CA ALA A 187 13.52 -10.54 -3.72
C ALA A 187 14.73 -11.48 -3.95
N GLN A 188 15.47 -11.79 -2.89
CA GLN A 188 16.60 -12.69 -2.93
C GLN A 188 16.19 -14.13 -3.29
N GLU A 189 15.14 -14.65 -2.67
CA GLU A 189 14.60 -16.00 -2.94
C GLU A 189 14.09 -16.13 -4.39
N ARG A 190 13.56 -15.05 -4.94
CA ARG A 190 13.08 -14.97 -6.32
C ARG A 190 14.15 -14.57 -7.33
N HIS A 191 15.39 -14.40 -6.88
CA HIS A 191 16.54 -14.01 -7.71
C HIS A 191 16.38 -12.67 -8.44
N LEU A 192 15.64 -11.73 -7.87
CA LEU A 192 15.37 -10.40 -8.44
C LEU A 192 16.53 -9.44 -8.16
N LYS A 193 17.63 -9.60 -8.88
CA LYS A 193 18.89 -8.85 -8.66
C LYS A 193 18.78 -7.37 -9.01
N SER A 194 17.82 -6.98 -9.85
CA SER A 194 17.57 -5.58 -10.25
C SER A 194 16.84 -4.78 -9.18
N VAL A 195 16.24 -5.43 -8.16
CA VAL A 195 15.40 -4.78 -7.15
C VAL A 195 16.21 -4.34 -5.94
N GLN A 196 16.00 -3.10 -5.52
CA GLN A 196 16.58 -2.53 -4.32
C GLN A 196 15.49 -1.77 -3.51
N PHE A 197 15.64 -1.73 -2.20
CA PHE A 197 14.78 -0.96 -1.30
C PHE A 197 15.63 0.01 -0.48
N VAL A 198 15.26 1.29 -0.48
CA VAL A 198 16.02 2.38 0.14
C VAL A 198 15.09 3.21 1.00
N GLN A 199 15.50 3.53 2.22
CA GLN A 199 14.81 4.51 3.03
C GLN A 199 14.97 5.89 2.41
N ALA A 200 13.88 6.58 2.16
CA ALA A 200 13.90 7.95 1.66
C ALA A 200 12.64 8.71 2.10
N ASP A 201 12.86 9.93 2.58
CA ASP A 201 11.78 10.90 2.80
C ASP A 201 11.58 11.72 1.53
N LEU A 202 10.39 11.64 0.95
CA LEU A 202 10.03 12.37 -0.26
C LEU A 202 10.02 13.89 -0.03
N LEU A 203 9.71 14.35 1.18
CA LEU A 203 9.77 15.77 1.56
C LEU A 203 11.21 16.26 1.76
N ALA A 204 12.09 15.42 2.27
CA ALA A 204 13.50 15.77 2.49
C ALA A 204 14.36 15.72 1.22
N ASN A 205 13.76 15.40 0.06
CA ASN A 205 14.47 15.28 -1.22
C ASN A 205 15.56 14.19 -1.26
N ASP A 206 15.40 13.14 -0.45
CA ASP A 206 16.38 12.05 -0.41
C ASP A 206 16.44 11.26 -1.73
N VAL A 207 15.35 11.25 -2.50
CA VAL A 207 15.28 10.56 -3.79
C VAL A 207 16.31 11.07 -4.81
N ASN A 208 16.71 12.33 -4.73
CA ASN A 208 17.73 12.92 -5.64
C ASN A 208 19.10 12.26 -5.50
N LYS A 209 19.39 11.64 -4.37
CA LYS A 209 20.65 10.91 -4.14
C LYS A 209 20.73 9.61 -4.95
N LEU A 210 19.60 9.12 -5.48
CA LEU A 210 19.47 7.87 -6.22
C LEU A 210 19.75 8.00 -7.72
N GLY A 211 19.83 9.27 -8.22
CA GLY A 211 20.03 9.60 -9.62
C GLY A 211 18.73 9.55 -10.43
N LEU A 212 18.85 9.48 -11.74
CA LEU A 212 17.72 9.51 -12.66
C LEU A 212 17.14 8.12 -12.90
N PHE A 213 15.82 8.09 -13.17
CA PHE A 213 15.07 6.91 -13.56
C PHE A 213 14.22 7.22 -14.80
N ASP A 214 14.11 6.24 -15.70
CA ASP A 214 13.30 6.38 -16.90
C ASP A 214 11.81 6.51 -16.57
N THR A 215 11.35 5.69 -15.64
CA THR A 215 10.00 5.74 -15.10
C THR A 215 10.05 5.96 -13.58
N VAL A 216 9.21 6.87 -13.10
CA VAL A 216 8.95 7.07 -11.66
C VAL A 216 7.47 6.84 -11.42
N THR A 217 7.13 6.11 -10.35
CA THR A 217 5.74 5.88 -9.93
C THR A 217 5.49 6.49 -8.55
N ALA A 218 4.27 7.00 -8.34
CA ALA A 218 3.74 7.41 -7.05
C ALA A 218 2.27 6.96 -6.99
N LEU A 219 2.05 5.75 -6.42
CA LEU A 219 0.75 5.10 -6.42
C LEU A 219 0.14 5.16 -5.02
N HIS A 220 -0.95 5.89 -4.85
CA HIS A 220 -1.60 6.15 -3.56
C HIS A 220 -0.61 6.71 -2.54
N VAL A 221 0.00 7.83 -2.90
CA VAL A 221 1.03 8.52 -2.10
C VAL A 221 0.67 9.98 -1.87
N LEU A 222 0.18 10.68 -2.89
CA LEU A 222 0.01 12.13 -2.83
C LEU A 222 -1.12 12.55 -1.90
N GLU A 223 -2.12 11.72 -1.68
CA GLU A 223 -3.22 11.94 -0.73
C GLU A 223 -2.77 12.02 0.73
N HIS A 224 -1.60 11.48 1.07
CA HIS A 224 -1.02 11.54 2.42
C HIS A 224 -0.34 12.88 2.75
N PHE A 225 -0.19 13.75 1.77
CA PHE A 225 0.43 15.07 1.93
C PHE A 225 -0.63 16.18 1.96
N THR A 226 -0.31 17.30 2.61
CA THR A 226 -1.05 18.53 2.38
C THR A 226 -0.80 19.02 0.95
N GLU A 227 -1.60 19.95 0.45
CA GLU A 227 -1.41 20.46 -0.91
C GLU A 227 -0.03 21.08 -1.14
N GLU A 228 0.50 21.84 -0.16
CA GLU A 228 1.84 22.41 -0.23
C GLU A 228 2.93 21.33 -0.25
N GLU A 229 2.84 20.35 0.66
CA GLU A 229 3.76 19.20 0.72
C GLU A 229 3.72 18.38 -0.57
N MET A 230 2.53 18.17 -1.16
CA MET A 230 2.36 17.46 -2.43
C MET A 230 3.17 18.11 -3.56
N TYR A 231 3.08 19.42 -3.73
CA TYR A 231 3.86 20.11 -4.77
C TYR A 231 5.37 20.09 -4.49
N GLN A 232 5.77 20.04 -3.24
CA GLN A 232 7.18 19.82 -2.87
C GLN A 232 7.64 18.42 -3.28
N VAL A 233 6.86 17.37 -2.93
CA VAL A 233 7.13 15.98 -3.34
C VAL A 233 7.19 15.87 -4.86
N LEU A 234 6.21 16.42 -5.58
CA LEU A 234 6.20 16.43 -7.04
C LEU A 234 7.45 17.09 -7.64
N THR A 235 7.91 18.20 -7.04
CA THR A 235 9.16 18.85 -7.47
C THR A 235 10.33 17.86 -7.37
N HIS A 236 10.45 17.12 -6.27
CA HIS A 236 11.52 16.16 -6.06
C HIS A 236 11.41 14.95 -7.02
N LEU A 237 10.20 14.43 -7.24
CA LEU A 237 9.97 13.32 -8.17
C LEU A 237 10.29 13.73 -9.62
N LEU A 238 9.90 14.94 -10.05
CA LEU A 238 10.24 15.45 -11.37
C LEU A 238 11.76 15.60 -11.58
N GLN A 239 12.53 15.92 -10.54
CA GLN A 239 13.98 16.02 -10.63
C GLN A 239 14.67 14.69 -10.92
N VAL A 240 14.11 13.58 -10.46
CA VAL A 240 14.65 12.23 -10.69
C VAL A 240 13.98 11.47 -11.83
N THR A 241 12.95 12.06 -12.46
CA THR A 241 12.27 11.48 -13.63
C THR A 241 13.00 11.90 -14.90
N SER A 242 13.56 10.96 -15.67
CA SER A 242 14.17 11.25 -16.96
C SER A 242 13.19 11.25 -18.13
N ARG A 243 12.12 10.42 -18.07
CA ARG A 243 11.19 10.24 -19.19
C ARG A 243 9.72 10.32 -18.78
N ARG A 244 9.27 9.51 -17.78
CA ARG A 244 7.85 9.37 -17.43
C ARG A 244 7.63 9.33 -15.93
N LEU A 245 6.68 10.13 -15.44
CA LEU A 245 6.13 10.04 -14.10
C LEU A 245 4.70 9.51 -14.19
N ILE A 246 4.38 8.48 -13.43
CA ILE A 246 3.05 7.86 -13.32
C ILE A 246 2.54 8.09 -11.90
N ILE A 247 1.40 8.74 -11.78
CA ILE A 247 0.76 9.05 -10.50
C ILE A 247 -0.60 8.35 -10.48
N ALA A 248 -0.94 7.69 -9.38
CA ALA A 248 -2.30 7.24 -9.13
C ALA A 248 -2.78 7.73 -7.77
N VAL A 249 -4.04 8.14 -7.69
CA VAL A 249 -4.69 8.66 -6.48
C VAL A 249 -6.10 8.11 -6.37
N PRO A 250 -6.63 7.85 -5.15
CA PRO A 250 -8.02 7.45 -4.98
C PRO A 250 -8.94 8.66 -5.24
N TYR A 251 -10.16 8.38 -5.75
CA TYR A 251 -11.26 9.34 -5.75
C TYR A 251 -12.23 8.94 -4.64
N GLU A 252 -12.13 9.64 -3.52
CA GLU A 252 -12.93 9.38 -2.34
C GLU A 252 -14.13 10.33 -2.27
N PRO A 253 -15.32 9.83 -1.92
CA PRO A 253 -16.49 10.70 -1.71
C PRO A 253 -16.44 11.39 -0.34
N GLY A 254 -16.78 12.67 -0.30
CA GLY A 254 -16.97 13.40 0.95
C GLY A 254 -15.69 13.92 1.57
N GLU A 255 -15.22 13.31 2.66
CA GLU A 255 -14.02 13.70 3.40
C GLU A 255 -12.86 12.72 3.17
N PRO A 256 -11.60 13.15 3.36
CA PRO A 256 -10.45 12.24 3.24
C PRO A 256 -10.54 11.05 4.19
N GLU A 257 -10.15 9.86 3.72
CA GLU A 257 -10.18 8.64 4.54
C GLU A 257 -9.06 8.64 5.60
N THR A 258 -9.38 9.16 6.76
CA THR A 258 -8.42 9.34 7.86
C THR A 258 -7.88 8.04 8.44
N THR A 259 -8.57 6.91 8.27
CA THR A 259 -8.09 5.58 8.69
C THR A 259 -6.78 5.23 8.00
N TYR A 260 -6.61 5.66 6.74
CA TYR A 260 -5.37 5.50 5.99
C TYR A 260 -4.42 6.70 6.10
N GLY A 261 -4.81 7.75 6.83
CA GLY A 261 -4.01 8.95 7.01
C GLY A 261 -4.06 9.91 5.81
N HIS A 262 -5.13 9.85 5.00
CA HIS A 262 -5.30 10.81 3.91
C HIS A 262 -5.56 12.22 4.44
N LYS A 263 -4.93 13.21 3.85
CA LYS A 263 -5.02 14.63 4.22
C LYS A 263 -5.78 15.46 3.20
N GLN A 264 -5.98 14.94 1.99
CA GLN A 264 -6.65 15.66 0.92
C GLN A 264 -7.40 14.72 -0.02
N LEU A 265 -8.43 15.26 -0.64
CA LEU A 265 -9.19 14.58 -1.69
C LEU A 265 -8.62 14.90 -3.08
N PHE A 266 -8.79 13.95 -3.97
CA PHE A 266 -8.55 14.13 -5.39
C PHE A 266 -9.85 14.00 -6.20
N SER A 267 -9.89 14.73 -7.31
CA SER A 267 -10.87 14.62 -8.38
C SER A 267 -10.14 14.62 -9.72
N SER A 268 -10.84 14.29 -10.80
CA SER A 268 -10.29 14.38 -12.16
C SER A 268 -9.72 15.78 -12.44
N ASP A 269 -10.47 16.83 -12.14
CA ASP A 269 -10.03 18.22 -12.37
C ASP A 269 -8.75 18.58 -11.59
N LYS A 270 -8.68 18.14 -10.30
CA LYS A 270 -7.48 18.36 -9.49
C LYS A 270 -6.28 17.59 -10.02
N LEU A 271 -6.48 16.34 -10.46
CA LEU A 271 -5.41 15.53 -11.02
C LEU A 271 -4.91 16.11 -12.36
N GLU A 272 -5.81 16.62 -13.20
CA GLU A 272 -5.43 17.36 -14.41
C GLU A 272 -4.65 18.64 -14.10
N ALA A 273 -5.07 19.41 -13.09
CA ALA A 273 -4.35 20.59 -12.63
C ALA A 273 -2.93 20.26 -12.13
N VAL A 274 -2.77 19.12 -11.42
CA VAL A 274 -1.45 18.60 -11.02
C VAL A 274 -0.61 18.27 -12.26
N GLY A 275 -1.20 17.63 -13.27
CA GLY A 275 -0.52 17.32 -14.52
C GLY A 275 -0.04 18.59 -15.24
N GLN A 276 -0.91 19.58 -15.37
CA GLN A 276 -0.55 20.86 -15.99
C GLN A 276 0.57 21.57 -15.22
N TRP A 277 0.50 21.58 -13.90
CA TRP A 277 1.57 22.12 -13.06
C TRP A 277 2.91 21.41 -13.30
N CYS A 278 2.92 20.08 -13.44
CA CYS A 278 4.12 19.32 -13.77
C CYS A 278 4.73 19.76 -15.12
N ILE A 279 3.89 19.91 -16.16
CA ILE A 279 4.34 20.35 -17.50
C ILE A 279 4.92 21.77 -17.46
N ASP A 280 4.26 22.69 -16.76
CA ASP A 280 4.74 24.06 -16.59
C ASP A 280 6.10 24.08 -15.89
N ARG A 281 6.28 23.25 -14.88
CA ARG A 281 7.53 23.11 -14.11
C ARG A 281 8.66 22.50 -14.94
N LEU A 282 8.34 21.59 -15.85
CA LEU A 282 9.29 20.96 -16.77
C LEU A 282 9.66 21.86 -17.98
N GLY A 283 8.88 22.91 -18.22
CA GLY A 283 9.03 23.75 -19.41
C GLY A 283 8.56 23.08 -20.70
N GLY A 284 7.75 22.04 -20.59
CA GLY A 284 7.15 21.28 -21.69
C GLY A 284 7.04 19.79 -21.42
N GLY A 285 6.25 19.10 -22.25
CA GLY A 285 5.95 17.70 -22.11
C GLY A 285 4.54 17.39 -22.58
N SER A 286 4.00 16.24 -22.20
CA SER A 286 2.60 15.89 -22.39
C SER A 286 2.02 15.22 -21.15
N ILE A 287 0.71 15.34 -20.98
CA ILE A 287 -0.05 14.63 -19.94
C ILE A 287 -1.14 13.78 -20.57
N ALA A 288 -1.45 12.69 -19.91
CA ALA A 288 -2.65 11.90 -20.15
C ALA A 288 -3.22 11.48 -18.80
N SER A 289 -4.52 11.62 -18.62
CA SER A 289 -5.24 11.17 -17.44
C SER A 289 -6.32 10.17 -17.84
N GLU A 290 -6.59 9.22 -16.95
CA GLU A 290 -7.66 8.24 -17.12
C GLU A 290 -8.28 7.89 -15.77
N ASP A 291 -9.56 7.51 -15.78
CA ASP A 291 -10.22 6.89 -14.63
C ASP A 291 -9.76 5.43 -14.52
N CYS A 292 -9.01 5.13 -13.48
CA CYS A 292 -8.42 3.82 -13.25
C CYS A 292 -8.44 3.51 -11.75
N VAL A 293 -9.54 2.94 -11.27
CA VAL A 293 -9.80 2.65 -9.82
C VAL A 293 -9.51 3.87 -8.93
N GLY A 294 -9.91 5.04 -9.38
CA GLY A 294 -9.52 6.38 -8.95
C GLY A 294 -8.99 7.14 -10.17
N GLY A 295 -8.00 8.01 -10.00
CA GLY A 295 -7.36 8.73 -11.09
C GLY A 295 -5.94 8.23 -11.35
N LEU A 296 -5.59 8.04 -12.62
CA LEU A 296 -4.22 7.77 -13.05
C LEU A 296 -3.78 8.89 -14.00
N LEU A 297 -2.61 9.48 -13.71
CA LEU A 297 -1.99 10.55 -14.49
C LEU A 297 -0.62 10.08 -14.97
N VAL A 298 -0.37 10.28 -16.24
CA VAL A 298 0.94 10.09 -16.88
C VAL A 298 1.49 11.45 -17.30
N VAL A 299 2.69 11.76 -16.87
CA VAL A 299 3.43 12.96 -17.25
C VAL A 299 4.67 12.54 -18.04
N ASP A 300 4.74 12.87 -19.31
CA ASP A 300 5.88 12.60 -20.18
C ASP A 300 6.74 13.85 -20.34
N ARG A 301 8.05 13.70 -20.18
CA ARG A 301 9.03 14.72 -20.56
C ARG A 301 9.28 14.62 -22.05
N TYR A 302 9.42 15.76 -22.74
CA TYR A 302 9.99 15.71 -24.08
C TYR A 302 11.42 15.14 -24.01
N ALA A 303 11.76 14.29 -24.97
CA ALA A 303 13.15 13.89 -25.13
C ALA A 303 13.99 15.16 -25.35
N PRO A 304 15.14 15.29 -24.67
CA PRO A 304 16.04 16.41 -24.84
C PRO A 304 16.59 16.47 -26.25
#